data_0bd4e8c5dc80762c20df5d2fff4a6ad4
#
_entry.id   0bd4e8c5dc80762c20df5d2fff4a6ad4
#
_cell.length_a   1.000
_cell.length_b   1.000
_cell.length_c   1.000
_cell.angle_alpha   90.00
_cell.angle_beta   90.00
_cell.angle_gamma   90.00
#
_symmetry.space_group_name_H-M   'P 1'
#
loop_
_entity.id
_entity.type
_entity.pdbx_description
1 polymer ?
#
loop_
_entity_poly.entity_id
_entity_poly.type
_entity_poly.pdbx_seq_one_letter_code
_entity_poly.pdbx_strand_id
1 'polypeptide(L)'
;LLKEPTYGIPSSDAAQGIESGARQVMSDPSLTARYNNPKKRNLSKSSRNWLIASAITVGVVGAAYVGFSNYSAITAQDIHYEVVSPTLTKTTIAVEYNAKDRVQCDIRAMNESKAVVGYKTILLDPGEASGLINQQIDVDLHTDNVAVTSGVESCYKVPKDYKG
;
A
#
# COMPACT_ATOMS: atom_id res chain seq x y z
N LEU A 1 43.18 -5.89 -26.21
CA LEU A 1 42.38 -6.63 -27.18
C LEU A 1 41.51 -7.62 -26.43
N LEU A 2 40.42 -7.14 -25.85
CA LEU A 2 39.38 -7.96 -25.20
C LEU A 2 38.21 -8.11 -26.17
N LYS A 3 37.98 -9.34 -26.54
CA LYS A 3 36.96 -9.79 -27.49
C LYS A 3 35.64 -9.89 -26.74
N GLU A 4 34.66 -9.04 -27.07
CA GLU A 4 33.31 -9.13 -26.52
C GLU A 4 32.58 -10.36 -27.04
N PRO A 5 31.85 -11.11 -26.20
CA PRO A 5 30.98 -12.18 -26.68
C PRO A 5 29.68 -11.60 -27.26
N THR A 6 29.48 -11.80 -28.55
CA THR A 6 28.23 -11.50 -29.26
C THR A 6 27.14 -12.44 -28.78
N TYR A 7 26.18 -11.94 -28.04
CA TYR A 7 24.97 -12.68 -27.62
C TYR A 7 24.00 -12.67 -28.80
N GLY A 8 23.89 -13.80 -29.49
CA GLY A 8 22.96 -13.99 -30.61
C GLY A 8 21.52 -14.01 -30.08
N ILE A 9 20.70 -13.10 -30.60
CA ILE A 9 19.24 -13.08 -30.38
C ILE A 9 18.67 -14.24 -31.22
N PRO A 10 17.93 -15.20 -30.63
CA PRO A 10 17.26 -16.24 -31.40
C PRO A 10 16.14 -15.60 -32.22
N SER A 11 16.15 -15.91 -33.53
CA SER A 11 15.19 -15.47 -34.53
C SER A 11 13.77 -15.91 -34.15
N SER A 12 12.81 -15.05 -34.49
CA SER A 12 11.36 -15.14 -34.19
C SER A 12 10.62 -16.32 -34.87
N ASP A 13 11.32 -17.27 -35.51
CA ASP A 13 10.68 -18.38 -36.21
C ASP A 13 10.31 -19.59 -35.31
N ALA A 14 10.70 -19.59 -34.05
CA ALA A 14 10.37 -20.70 -33.14
C ALA A 14 8.99 -20.57 -32.45
N ALA A 15 8.28 -19.44 -32.60
CA ALA A 15 7.00 -19.21 -31.96
C ALA A 15 5.76 -19.67 -32.71
N GLN A 16 5.90 -20.15 -33.96
CA GLN A 16 4.75 -20.55 -34.79
C GLN A 16 4.38 -22.04 -34.73
N GLY A 17 5.08 -22.84 -33.91
CA GLY A 17 4.86 -24.29 -33.83
C GLY A 17 3.93 -24.78 -32.73
N ILE A 18 3.45 -23.92 -31.81
CA ILE A 18 2.75 -24.40 -30.62
C ILE A 18 1.23 -24.16 -30.66
N GLU A 19 0.71 -23.39 -31.62
CA GLU A 19 -0.74 -23.10 -31.68
C GLU A 19 -1.57 -24.19 -32.45
N SER A 20 -0.98 -25.21 -32.98
CA SER A 20 -1.71 -26.28 -33.72
C SER A 20 -2.10 -27.47 -32.83
N GLY A 21 -1.87 -27.41 -31.52
CA GLY A 21 -2.24 -28.45 -30.58
C GLY A 21 -3.50 -28.12 -29.75
N ALA A 22 -4.35 -27.19 -30.18
CA ALA A 22 -5.67 -27.03 -29.62
C ALA A 22 -6.44 -28.33 -29.89
N ARG A 23 -6.42 -29.16 -28.83
CA ARG A 23 -7.15 -30.43 -28.72
C ARG A 23 -8.59 -30.15 -29.12
N GLN A 24 -8.95 -30.49 -30.37
CA GLN A 24 -10.35 -30.63 -30.73
C GLN A 24 -10.89 -31.73 -29.84
N VAL A 25 -11.53 -31.34 -28.76
CA VAL A 25 -12.40 -32.21 -28.02
C VAL A 25 -13.54 -32.48 -28.99
N MET A 26 -13.40 -33.59 -29.76
CA MET A 26 -14.51 -34.17 -30.47
C MET A 26 -15.56 -34.52 -29.44
N SER A 27 -16.48 -33.59 -29.22
CA SER A 27 -17.71 -33.88 -28.54
C SER A 27 -18.52 -34.81 -29.45
N ASP A 28 -18.38 -36.11 -29.18
CA ASP A 28 -19.13 -37.13 -29.90
C ASP A 28 -20.63 -36.81 -29.70
N PRO A 29 -21.37 -36.43 -30.77
CA PRO A 29 -22.75 -36.04 -30.67
C PRO A 29 -23.65 -37.20 -30.17
N SER A 30 -23.17 -38.45 -30.24
CA SER A 30 -23.88 -39.63 -29.73
C SER A 30 -23.90 -39.73 -28.22
N LEU A 31 -22.90 -39.15 -27.52
CA LEU A 31 -22.82 -39.15 -26.06
C LEU A 31 -23.69 -38.05 -25.40
N THR A 32 -23.83 -36.91 -26.08
CA THR A 32 -24.68 -35.82 -25.57
C THR A 32 -26.16 -36.14 -25.65
N ALA A 33 -26.60 -37.05 -26.56
CA ALA A 33 -27.96 -37.50 -26.66
C ALA A 33 -28.37 -38.50 -25.55
N ARG A 34 -27.40 -39.24 -24.97
CA ARG A 34 -27.63 -40.23 -23.91
C ARG A 34 -27.60 -39.66 -22.50
N TYR A 35 -26.80 -38.59 -22.28
CA TYR A 35 -26.74 -37.89 -21.00
C TYR A 35 -27.54 -36.60 -21.14
N ASN A 36 -28.73 -36.62 -20.52
CA ASN A 36 -29.66 -35.51 -20.44
C ASN A 36 -28.95 -34.21 -20.18
N ASN A 37 -28.58 -33.48 -21.25
CA ASN A 37 -27.84 -32.23 -21.17
C ASN A 37 -28.72 -31.21 -20.43
N PRO A 38 -28.35 -30.76 -19.22
CA PRO A 38 -29.17 -29.80 -18.49
C PRO A 38 -29.36 -28.58 -19.40
N LYS A 39 -30.61 -28.31 -19.79
CA LYS A 39 -30.96 -27.12 -20.59
C LYS A 39 -30.25 -25.91 -19.98
N LYS A 40 -29.20 -25.44 -20.63
CA LYS A 40 -28.56 -24.16 -20.26
C LYS A 40 -29.69 -23.13 -20.31
N ARG A 41 -30.14 -22.67 -19.14
CA ARG A 41 -31.08 -21.55 -19.04
C ARG A 41 -30.38 -20.36 -19.66
N ASN A 42 -30.62 -20.09 -20.93
CA ASN A 42 -30.18 -18.88 -21.59
C ASN A 42 -30.94 -17.71 -20.96
N LEU A 43 -30.28 -17.03 -20.03
CA LEU A 43 -30.76 -15.77 -19.50
C LEU A 43 -30.99 -14.80 -20.68
N SER A 44 -32.11 -14.10 -20.70
CA SER A 44 -32.36 -13.11 -21.74
C SER A 44 -31.22 -12.09 -21.75
N LYS A 45 -30.91 -11.52 -22.90
CA LYS A 45 -29.86 -10.52 -23.03
C LYS A 45 -30.06 -9.36 -22.04
N SER A 46 -31.28 -8.97 -21.80
CA SER A 46 -31.66 -7.92 -20.85
C SER A 46 -31.34 -8.32 -19.40
N SER A 47 -31.74 -9.52 -18.94
CA SER A 47 -31.44 -9.95 -17.56
C SER A 47 -29.95 -10.19 -17.32
N ARG A 48 -29.19 -10.61 -18.35
CA ARG A 48 -27.74 -10.74 -18.26
C ARG A 48 -27.07 -9.37 -18.08
N ASN A 49 -27.47 -8.38 -18.87
CA ASN A 49 -26.93 -7.03 -18.77
C ASN A 49 -27.26 -6.40 -17.40
N TRP A 50 -28.47 -6.65 -16.88
CA TRP A 50 -28.87 -6.15 -15.56
C TRP A 50 -28.07 -6.80 -14.43
N LEU A 51 -27.78 -8.11 -14.51
CA LEU A 51 -26.93 -8.81 -13.55
C LEU A 51 -25.48 -8.28 -13.59
N ILE A 52 -24.94 -8.01 -14.77
CA ILE A 52 -23.59 -7.43 -14.90
C ILE A 52 -23.56 -6.02 -14.30
N ALA A 53 -24.55 -5.18 -14.63
CA ALA A 53 -24.63 -3.83 -14.09
C ALA A 53 -24.75 -3.84 -12.56
N SER A 54 -25.60 -4.69 -11.98
CA SER A 54 -25.74 -4.80 -10.53
C SER A 54 -24.48 -5.30 -9.85
N ALA A 55 -23.77 -6.26 -10.42
CA ALA A 55 -22.51 -6.75 -9.89
C ALA A 55 -21.42 -5.67 -9.88
N ILE A 56 -21.32 -4.88 -10.95
CA ILE A 56 -20.37 -3.74 -11.02
C ILE A 56 -20.73 -2.69 -9.97
N THR A 57 -22.01 -2.34 -9.84
CA THR A 57 -22.44 -1.34 -8.85
C THR A 57 -22.13 -1.79 -7.43
N VAL A 58 -22.42 -3.03 -7.07
CA VAL A 58 -22.08 -3.59 -5.74
C VAL A 58 -20.57 -3.60 -5.52
N GLY A 59 -19.77 -3.95 -6.54
CA GLY A 59 -18.32 -3.92 -6.46
C GLY A 59 -17.76 -2.52 -6.21
N VAL A 60 -18.26 -1.52 -6.94
CA VAL A 60 -17.84 -0.12 -6.78
C VAL A 60 -18.23 0.44 -5.40
N VAL A 61 -19.47 0.21 -4.97
CA VAL A 61 -19.94 0.66 -3.65
C VAL A 61 -19.16 -0.02 -2.53
N GLY A 62 -18.89 -1.32 -2.66
CA GLY A 62 -18.08 -2.06 -1.68
C GLY A 62 -16.63 -1.52 -1.59
N ALA A 63 -16.01 -1.30 -2.73
CA ALA A 63 -14.65 -0.74 -2.78
C ALA A 63 -14.60 0.68 -2.18
N ALA A 64 -15.57 1.52 -2.51
CA ALA A 64 -15.70 2.86 -1.94
C ALA A 64 -15.88 2.80 -0.41
N TYR A 65 -16.76 1.94 0.08
CA TYR A 65 -16.98 1.79 1.52
C TYR A 65 -15.70 1.38 2.26
N VAL A 66 -14.97 0.38 1.75
CA VAL A 66 -13.69 -0.04 2.36
C VAL A 66 -12.64 1.07 2.27
N GLY A 67 -12.56 1.78 1.15
CA GLY A 67 -11.64 2.91 0.98
C GLY A 67 -11.91 4.04 1.98
N PHE A 68 -13.15 4.45 2.12
CA PHE A 68 -13.51 5.52 3.06
C PHE A 68 -13.43 5.10 4.53
N SER A 69 -13.78 3.86 4.87
CA SER A 69 -13.77 3.40 6.25
C SER A 69 -12.36 3.23 6.83
N ASN A 70 -11.35 3.01 5.98
CA ASN A 70 -9.95 2.87 6.38
C ASN A 70 -9.14 4.17 6.22
N TYR A 71 -9.76 5.25 5.77
CA TYR A 71 -9.09 6.53 5.61
C TYR A 71 -8.90 7.19 6.99
N SER A 72 -7.74 6.99 7.59
CA SER A 72 -7.28 7.78 8.73
C SER A 72 -6.42 8.92 8.18
N ALA A 73 -6.97 10.13 8.19
CA ALA A 73 -6.24 11.33 7.75
C ALA A 73 -5.23 11.72 8.84
N ILE A 74 -4.11 11.01 8.90
CA ILE A 74 -2.94 11.43 9.67
C ILE A 74 -1.91 11.87 8.66
N THR A 75 -1.55 13.13 8.71
CA THR A 75 -0.51 13.71 7.86
C THR A 75 0.61 14.20 8.77
N ALA A 76 1.83 13.73 8.51
CA ALA A 76 3.01 14.20 9.21
C ALA A 76 3.97 14.84 8.22
N GLN A 77 4.57 15.95 8.59
CA GLN A 77 5.53 16.70 7.79
C GLN A 77 6.75 17.06 8.62
N ASP A 78 7.91 16.89 8.04
CA ASP A 78 9.17 17.38 8.61
C ASP A 78 9.28 18.87 8.36
N ILE A 79 9.44 19.67 9.44
CA ILE A 79 9.59 21.12 9.32
C ILE A 79 11.06 21.48 9.34
N HIS A 80 11.80 21.01 10.34
CA HIS A 80 13.17 21.36 10.55
C HIS A 80 13.90 20.28 11.35
N TYR A 81 15.20 20.15 11.14
CA TYR A 81 16.07 19.38 12.02
C TYR A 81 17.38 20.13 12.25
N GLU A 82 17.96 19.93 13.42
CA GLU A 82 19.25 20.52 13.82
C GLU A 82 20.11 19.44 14.48
N VAL A 83 21.33 19.27 13.99
CA VAL A 83 22.31 18.38 14.60
C VAL A 83 23.07 19.18 15.65
N VAL A 84 22.69 19.02 16.89
CA VAL A 84 23.27 19.76 18.04
C VAL A 84 24.64 19.19 18.41
N SER A 85 24.76 17.86 18.38
CA SER A 85 26.00 17.15 18.69
C SER A 85 26.05 15.79 17.98
N PRO A 86 27.19 15.09 17.98
CA PRO A 86 27.25 13.74 17.41
C PRO A 86 26.30 12.74 18.02
N THR A 87 25.77 13.03 19.23
CA THR A 87 24.89 12.14 19.99
C THR A 87 23.50 12.73 20.21
N LEU A 88 23.20 13.92 19.66
CA LEU A 88 21.92 14.60 19.86
C LEU A 88 21.49 15.34 18.59
N THR A 89 20.32 14.98 18.07
CA THR A 89 19.66 15.68 16.96
C THR A 89 18.27 16.12 17.41
N LYS A 90 17.93 17.37 17.14
CA LYS A 90 16.59 17.92 17.37
C LYS A 90 15.81 17.90 16.06
N THR A 91 14.56 17.46 16.11
CA THR A 91 13.68 17.40 14.95
C THR A 91 12.37 18.06 15.29
N THR A 92 11.93 19.01 14.47
CA THR A 92 10.62 19.66 14.57
C THR A 92 9.73 19.08 13.51
N ILE A 93 8.60 18.53 13.91
CA ILE A 93 7.61 17.92 13.03
C ILE A 93 6.24 18.59 13.20
N ALA A 94 5.44 18.63 12.15
CA ALA A 94 4.03 18.96 12.22
C ALA A 94 3.20 17.72 11.95
N VAL A 95 2.28 17.42 12.85
CA VAL A 95 1.36 16.29 12.70
C VAL A 95 -0.07 16.81 12.68
N GLU A 96 -0.78 16.49 11.60
CA GLU A 96 -2.20 16.75 11.47
C GLU A 96 -2.99 15.45 11.69
N TYR A 97 -3.88 15.45 12.65
CA TYR A 97 -4.67 14.28 13.02
C TYR A 97 -5.99 14.69 13.67
N ASN A 98 -6.92 13.74 13.82
CA ASN A 98 -8.17 14.02 14.51
C ASN A 98 -7.92 14.09 16.03
N ALA A 99 -8.33 15.18 16.66
CA ALA A 99 -8.12 15.44 18.09
C ALA A 99 -8.60 14.33 19.04
N LYS A 100 -9.57 13.52 18.61
CA LYS A 100 -10.12 12.40 19.41
C LYS A 100 -9.29 11.11 19.28
N ASP A 101 -8.35 11.07 18.35
CA ASP A 101 -7.54 9.90 18.08
C ASP A 101 -6.24 9.97 18.85
N ARG A 102 -5.76 8.81 19.28
CA ARG A 102 -4.41 8.65 19.81
C ARG A 102 -3.51 8.25 18.67
N VAL A 103 -2.41 8.98 18.48
CA VAL A 103 -1.49 8.79 17.35
C VAL A 103 -0.10 8.49 17.87
N GLN A 104 0.53 7.48 17.31
CA GLN A 104 1.93 7.18 17.53
C GLN A 104 2.70 7.63 16.29
N CYS A 105 3.79 8.38 16.51
CA CYS A 105 4.72 8.75 15.45
C CYS A 105 6.10 8.23 15.77
N ASP A 106 6.70 7.61 14.76
CA ASP A 106 8.05 7.09 14.80
C ASP A 106 8.97 8.05 14.04
N ILE A 107 10.03 8.48 14.70
CA ILE A 107 10.98 9.47 14.19
C ILE A 107 12.34 8.83 14.16
N ARG A 108 13.05 9.02 13.04
CA ARG A 108 14.37 8.46 12.84
C ARG A 108 15.39 9.51 12.39
N ALA A 109 16.63 9.29 12.75
CA ALA A 109 17.78 10.03 12.24
C ALA A 109 18.70 9.09 11.46
N MET A 110 19.24 9.56 10.35
CA MET A 110 20.10 8.77 9.46
C MET A 110 21.43 9.47 9.22
N ASN A 111 22.49 8.68 9.03
CA ASN A 111 23.81 9.14 8.64
C ASN A 111 23.97 9.22 7.11
N GLU A 112 25.17 9.60 6.64
CA GLU A 112 25.50 9.69 5.20
C GLU A 112 25.30 8.36 4.46
N SER A 113 25.50 7.23 5.12
CA SER A 113 25.30 5.90 4.56
C SER A 113 23.83 5.46 4.54
N LYS A 114 22.88 6.35 4.93
CA LYS A 114 21.46 6.06 5.11
C LYS A 114 21.16 4.99 6.18
N ALA A 115 22.12 4.74 7.08
CA ALA A 115 21.87 3.90 8.24
C ALA A 115 21.16 4.71 9.32
N VAL A 116 20.18 4.07 10.00
CA VAL A 116 19.47 4.67 11.13
C VAL A 116 20.43 4.72 12.31
N VAL A 117 20.72 5.93 12.81
CA VAL A 117 21.62 6.20 13.93
C VAL A 117 20.89 6.71 15.17
N GLY A 118 19.61 7.01 15.05
CA GLY A 118 18.74 7.40 16.16
C GLY A 118 17.29 7.09 15.84
N TYR A 119 16.54 6.67 16.84
CA TYR A 119 15.12 6.32 16.70
C TYR A 119 14.37 6.71 17.97
N LYS A 120 13.18 7.30 17.81
CA LYS A 120 12.31 7.64 18.94
C LYS A 120 10.85 7.57 18.54
N THR A 121 10.08 6.92 19.37
CA THR A 121 8.62 6.88 19.27
C THR A 121 8.01 7.90 20.20
N ILE A 122 7.06 8.67 19.70
CA ILE A 122 6.25 9.61 20.49
C ILE A 122 4.77 9.24 20.41
N LEU A 123 4.07 9.45 21.50
CA LEU A 123 2.64 9.27 21.58
C LEU A 123 1.96 10.64 21.73
N LEU A 124 0.97 10.88 20.88
CA LEU A 124 0.10 12.04 20.93
C LEU A 124 -1.24 11.60 21.50
N ASP A 125 -1.56 12.10 22.68
CA ASP A 125 -2.80 11.76 23.36
C ASP A 125 -3.98 12.54 22.78
N PRO A 126 -5.21 11.98 22.85
CA PRO A 126 -6.41 12.66 22.45
C PRO A 126 -6.58 13.97 23.23
N GLY A 127 -6.92 15.04 22.51
CA GLY A 127 -7.23 16.33 23.10
C GLY A 127 -8.74 16.56 23.31
N GLU A 128 -9.10 17.67 23.94
CA GLU A 128 -10.49 18.08 24.12
C GLU A 128 -11.08 18.75 22.89
N ALA A 129 -10.24 19.15 21.93
CA ALA A 129 -10.66 19.76 20.68
C ALA A 129 -11.54 18.83 19.83
N SER A 130 -12.32 19.38 18.94
CA SER A 130 -13.12 18.63 17.97
C SER A 130 -12.62 18.88 16.56
N GLY A 131 -12.41 17.81 15.78
CA GLY A 131 -11.99 17.89 14.40
C GLY A 131 -10.50 17.65 14.20
N LEU A 132 -10.00 18.04 13.02
CA LEU A 132 -8.58 17.96 12.67
C LEU A 132 -7.80 19.05 13.42
N ILE A 133 -6.69 18.67 14.00
CA ILE A 133 -5.75 19.58 14.65
C ILE A 133 -4.38 19.40 14.01
N ASN A 134 -3.64 20.50 13.90
CA ASN A 134 -2.25 20.50 13.46
C ASN A 134 -1.40 20.88 14.68
N GLN A 135 -0.51 19.99 15.08
CA GLN A 135 0.37 20.18 16.23
C GLN A 135 1.82 20.10 15.80
N GLN A 136 2.57 21.13 16.12
CA GLN A 136 4.02 21.16 15.95
C GLN A 136 4.69 20.66 17.22
N ILE A 137 5.67 19.77 17.05
CA ILE A 137 6.34 19.07 18.15
C ILE A 137 7.84 19.07 17.90
N ASP A 138 8.57 19.46 18.94
CA ASP A 138 10.04 19.35 18.96
C ASP A 138 10.43 18.06 19.66
N VAL A 139 11.26 17.27 19.00
CA VAL A 139 11.70 15.96 19.49
C VAL A 139 13.19 15.90 19.54
N ASP A 140 13.73 15.62 20.71
CA ASP A 140 15.15 15.33 20.91
C ASP A 140 15.40 13.85 20.66
N LEU A 141 16.24 13.54 19.67
CA LEU A 141 16.69 12.18 19.33
C LEU A 141 18.11 11.98 19.82
N HIS A 142 18.29 10.95 20.63
CA HIS A 142 19.62 10.44 20.92
C HIS A 142 20.14 9.65 19.71
N THR A 143 21.39 9.92 19.29
CA THR A 143 22.02 9.27 18.13
C THR A 143 23.32 8.62 18.52
N ASP A 144 23.59 7.43 17.99
CA ASP A 144 24.85 6.70 18.24
C ASP A 144 25.99 7.18 17.35
N ASN A 145 25.67 7.98 16.32
CA ASN A 145 26.62 8.57 15.39
C ASN A 145 26.05 9.88 14.83
N VAL A 146 26.91 10.68 14.18
CA VAL A 146 26.48 11.93 13.55
C VAL A 146 25.36 11.68 12.54
N ALA A 147 24.21 12.29 12.76
CA ALA A 147 23.11 12.30 11.82
C ALA A 147 23.34 13.38 10.75
N VAL A 148 22.92 13.12 9.53
CA VAL A 148 22.87 14.10 8.43
C VAL A 148 21.44 14.47 8.05
N THR A 149 20.48 13.68 8.48
CA THR A 149 19.05 13.95 8.30
C THR A 149 18.24 13.32 9.42
N SER A 150 17.11 13.93 9.74
CA SER A 150 16.16 13.40 10.70
C SER A 150 14.75 13.79 10.28
N GLY A 151 13.78 12.92 10.53
CA GLY A 151 12.39 13.16 10.19
C GLY A 151 11.47 12.03 10.62
N VAL A 152 10.19 12.20 10.31
CA VAL A 152 9.14 11.21 10.57
C VAL A 152 9.30 10.02 9.63
N GLU A 153 9.31 8.82 10.19
CA GLU A 153 9.23 7.59 9.42
C GLU A 153 7.78 7.20 9.14
N SER A 154 6.95 7.21 10.18
CA SER A 154 5.53 6.87 10.07
C SER A 154 4.74 7.44 11.23
N CYS A 155 3.46 7.77 10.99
CA CYS A 155 2.48 8.07 12.03
C CYS A 155 1.23 7.23 11.81
N TYR A 156 0.72 6.63 12.87
CA TYR A 156 -0.47 5.78 12.79
C TYR A 156 -1.32 5.87 14.05
N LYS A 157 -2.60 5.56 13.88
CA LYS A 157 -3.56 5.55 14.97
C LYS A 157 -3.37 4.31 15.84
N VAL A 158 -3.32 4.50 17.13
CA VAL A 158 -3.23 3.42 18.12
C VAL A 158 -4.48 3.38 19.00
N PRO A 159 -4.82 2.22 19.58
CA PRO A 159 -5.91 2.11 20.56
C PRO A 159 -5.69 3.05 21.75
N LYS A 160 -6.78 3.52 22.35
CA LYS A 160 -6.70 4.48 23.48
C LYS A 160 -6.05 3.89 24.74
N ASP A 161 -6.08 2.59 24.88
CA ASP A 161 -5.49 1.82 25.99
C ASP A 161 -4.04 1.38 25.73
N TYR A 162 -3.48 1.72 24.57
CA TYR A 162 -2.10 1.40 24.20
C TYR A 162 -1.14 2.15 25.14
N LYS A 163 -0.30 1.40 25.83
CA LYS A 163 0.83 1.90 26.61
C LYS A 163 2.08 1.52 25.85
N GLY A 164 2.73 2.51 25.24
CA GLY A 164 3.98 2.34 24.50
C GLY A 164 5.12 1.84 25.38
#